data_5a06b0084a9d44ecff8dd3aecceeb73a
#
_entry.id   5a06b0084a9d44ecff8dd3aecceeb73a
#
_cell.length_a   1.000
_cell.length_b   1.000
_cell.length_c   1.000
_cell.angle_alpha   90.00
_cell.angle_beta   90.00
_cell.angle_gamma   90.00
#
_symmetry.space_group_name_H-M   'P 1'
#
loop_
_entity.id
_entity.type
_entity.pdbx_description
1 polymer ?
#
loop_
_entity_poly.entity_id
_entity_poly.type
_entity_poly.pdbx_seq_one_letter_code
_entity_poly.pdbx_strand_id
1 'polypeptide(L)'
;LAKQRLDTLLVSLDLCSSRQQAQALIRTGKVSINQQVVDKPGTEVDISAKIHIKERSRYVSRGGDKLAKALEVFAIPVAGRICLDGGISTGGFTDCLLQAGAALVYGVDVGYGQADWGLRNDPRVILKERANLRYMTATELYGDSARADLAVVDVSFISLDKILPALWELLVPPREAVLLVKPQFEVGRERVGKKGVVRDSATQADAIFQVWKAATALGWQQRGLTWSPLLGPAGNIEYLLWLGIDRDQETEPKAIEEDVVKERIAQVTKAAARELVDRL
;
A
#
# COMPACT_ATOMS: atom_id res chain seq x y z
N LEU A 1 -31.11 30.77 -15.92
CA LEU A 1 -29.77 30.65 -15.34
C LEU A 1 -28.76 30.65 -16.48
N ALA A 2 -27.65 31.38 -16.31
CA ALA A 2 -26.61 31.46 -17.34
C ALA A 2 -25.89 30.13 -17.43
N LYS A 3 -25.76 29.56 -18.66
CA LYS A 3 -25.02 28.32 -18.92
C LYS A 3 -23.69 28.63 -19.56
N GLN A 4 -22.68 27.83 -19.23
CA GLN A 4 -21.34 27.92 -19.79
C GLN A 4 -20.81 26.54 -20.07
N ARG A 5 -19.94 26.41 -21.09
CA ARG A 5 -19.23 25.16 -21.37
C ARG A 5 -18.39 24.77 -20.18
N LEU A 6 -18.44 23.48 -19.80
CA LEU A 6 -17.75 22.96 -18.63
C LEU A 6 -16.23 23.19 -18.69
N ASP A 7 -15.60 22.94 -19.87
CA ASP A 7 -14.15 23.16 -20.04
C ASP A 7 -13.73 24.63 -19.83
N THR A 8 -14.60 25.56 -20.17
CA THR A 8 -14.37 27.00 -19.96
C THR A 8 -14.69 27.41 -18.53
N LEU A 9 -15.77 26.86 -17.96
CA LEU A 9 -16.20 27.18 -16.60
C LEU A 9 -15.13 26.72 -15.55
N LEU A 10 -14.51 25.57 -15.74
CA LEU A 10 -13.42 25.10 -14.86
C LEU A 10 -12.23 26.07 -14.82
N VAL A 11 -11.90 26.70 -15.94
CA VAL A 11 -10.83 27.72 -16.00
C VAL A 11 -11.27 29.02 -15.37
N SER A 12 -12.51 29.48 -15.64
CA SER A 12 -13.02 30.74 -15.07
C SER A 12 -13.21 30.70 -13.56
N LEU A 13 -13.33 29.49 -12.97
CA LEU A 13 -13.43 29.27 -11.53
C LEU A 13 -12.06 28.95 -10.89
N ASP A 14 -10.94 29.10 -11.62
CA ASP A 14 -9.58 28.77 -11.18
C ASP A 14 -9.40 27.30 -10.73
N LEU A 15 -10.30 26.42 -11.16
CA LEU A 15 -10.22 24.97 -10.88
C LEU A 15 -9.24 24.25 -11.81
N CYS A 16 -8.83 24.87 -12.91
CA CYS A 16 -7.83 24.40 -13.85
C CYS A 16 -7.01 25.56 -14.38
N SER A 17 -5.70 25.36 -14.55
CA SER A 17 -4.78 26.37 -15.08
C SER A 17 -4.93 26.60 -16.60
N SER A 18 -5.55 25.66 -17.31
CA SER A 18 -5.77 25.77 -18.75
C SER A 18 -6.98 24.96 -19.21
N ARG A 19 -7.53 25.35 -20.37
CA ARG A 19 -8.62 24.62 -21.02
C ARG A 19 -8.24 23.20 -21.43
N GLN A 20 -6.97 22.98 -21.83
CA GLN A 20 -6.48 21.65 -22.15
C GLN A 20 -6.49 20.74 -20.92
N GLN A 21 -6.04 21.24 -19.77
CA GLN A 21 -6.11 20.51 -18.50
C GLN A 21 -7.56 20.19 -18.11
N ALA A 22 -8.46 21.17 -18.23
CA ALA A 22 -9.89 20.96 -17.97
C ALA A 22 -10.47 19.85 -18.86
N GLN A 23 -10.18 19.87 -20.16
CA GLN A 23 -10.63 18.85 -21.10
C GLN A 23 -10.09 17.45 -20.77
N ALA A 24 -8.83 17.34 -20.35
CA ALA A 24 -8.25 16.08 -19.94
C ALA A 24 -8.94 15.49 -18.68
N LEU A 25 -9.19 16.35 -17.66
CA LEU A 25 -9.90 15.95 -16.45
C LEU A 25 -11.35 15.50 -16.73
N ILE A 26 -12.05 16.22 -17.60
CA ILE A 26 -13.42 15.88 -17.97
C ILE A 26 -13.46 14.54 -18.71
N ARG A 27 -12.64 14.36 -19.76
CA ARG A 27 -12.59 13.13 -20.57
C ARG A 27 -12.21 11.89 -19.75
N THR A 28 -11.43 12.08 -18.69
CA THR A 28 -11.05 10.97 -17.78
C THR A 28 -12.08 10.72 -16.66
N GLY A 29 -13.27 11.37 -16.73
CA GLY A 29 -14.34 11.17 -15.75
C GLY A 29 -14.02 11.67 -14.34
N LYS A 30 -13.07 12.59 -14.21
CA LYS A 30 -12.67 13.16 -12.91
C LYS A 30 -13.50 14.36 -12.48
N VAL A 31 -14.39 14.86 -13.35
CA VAL A 31 -15.26 15.99 -13.07
C VAL A 31 -16.68 15.51 -12.87
N SER A 32 -17.30 15.90 -11.77
CA SER A 32 -18.71 15.66 -11.51
C SER A 32 -19.44 16.96 -11.23
N ILE A 33 -20.70 17.02 -11.67
CA ILE A 33 -21.61 18.14 -11.45
C ILE A 33 -22.81 17.61 -10.70
N ASN A 34 -23.12 18.18 -9.54
CA ASN A 34 -24.21 17.71 -8.69
C ASN A 34 -24.13 16.17 -8.46
N GLN A 35 -22.93 15.64 -8.21
CA GLN A 35 -22.61 14.23 -7.98
C GLN A 35 -22.69 13.33 -9.24
N GLN A 36 -22.99 13.85 -10.42
CA GLN A 36 -22.98 13.10 -11.67
C GLN A 36 -21.71 13.36 -12.46
N VAL A 37 -21.01 12.27 -12.86
CA VAL A 37 -19.81 12.37 -13.67
C VAL A 37 -20.15 12.87 -15.06
N VAL A 38 -19.36 13.86 -15.55
CA VAL A 38 -19.47 14.40 -16.91
C VAL A 38 -18.17 14.14 -17.65
N ASP A 39 -18.27 13.51 -18.82
CA ASP A 39 -17.11 13.10 -19.65
C ASP A 39 -16.93 13.93 -20.93
N LYS A 40 -17.91 14.82 -21.25
CA LYS A 40 -17.87 15.66 -22.46
C LYS A 40 -17.47 17.10 -22.09
N PRO A 41 -16.30 17.57 -22.53
CA PRO A 41 -15.81 18.93 -22.22
C PRO A 41 -16.74 20.07 -22.66
N GLY A 42 -17.48 19.84 -23.73
CA GLY A 42 -18.41 20.84 -24.30
C GLY A 42 -19.77 20.89 -23.62
N THR A 43 -20.03 20.09 -22.59
CA THR A 43 -21.32 20.09 -21.89
C THR A 43 -21.60 21.47 -21.32
N GLU A 44 -22.80 22.04 -21.64
CA GLU A 44 -23.27 23.30 -21.05
C GLU A 44 -23.83 23.04 -19.65
N VAL A 45 -23.29 23.72 -18.67
CA VAL A 45 -23.65 23.59 -17.26
C VAL A 45 -24.02 24.96 -16.70
N ASP A 46 -24.88 24.93 -15.71
CA ASP A 46 -25.22 26.16 -14.96
C ASP A 46 -23.97 26.65 -14.22
N ILE A 47 -23.71 27.97 -14.30
CA ILE A 47 -22.53 28.58 -13.63
C ILE A 47 -22.56 28.43 -12.10
N SER A 48 -23.76 28.23 -11.52
CA SER A 48 -23.95 27.99 -10.08
C SER A 48 -23.94 26.53 -9.70
N ALA A 49 -23.73 25.60 -10.64
CA ALA A 49 -23.71 24.15 -10.36
C ALA A 49 -22.54 23.79 -9.42
N LYS A 50 -22.81 22.88 -8.49
CA LYS A 50 -21.75 22.32 -7.63
C LYS A 50 -20.85 21.43 -8.45
N ILE A 51 -19.66 21.95 -8.77
CA ILE A 51 -18.61 21.20 -9.47
C ILE A 51 -17.69 20.56 -8.44
N HIS A 52 -17.44 19.28 -8.62
CA HIS A 52 -16.43 18.55 -7.87
C HIS A 52 -15.42 17.95 -8.85
N ILE A 53 -14.15 18.29 -8.65
CA ILE A 53 -13.03 17.66 -9.36
C ILE A 53 -12.45 16.60 -8.42
N LYS A 54 -12.48 15.34 -8.85
CA LYS A 54 -11.81 14.27 -8.13
C LYS A 54 -10.32 14.57 -8.12
N GLU A 55 -9.77 14.87 -6.96
CA GLU A 55 -8.36 15.16 -6.79
C GLU A 55 -7.50 14.12 -7.50
N ARG A 56 -6.41 14.58 -8.11
CA ARG A 56 -5.42 13.69 -8.69
C ARG A 56 -4.90 12.83 -7.54
N SER A 57 -5.08 11.53 -7.64
CA SER A 57 -4.49 10.63 -6.64
C SER A 57 -3.01 11.00 -6.50
N ARG A 58 -2.53 11.15 -5.28
CA ARG A 58 -1.12 11.48 -4.98
C ARG A 58 -0.18 10.43 -5.58
N TYR A 59 -0.66 9.19 -5.67
CA TYR A 59 0.07 8.03 -6.15
C TYR A 59 -0.63 7.39 -7.35
N VAL A 60 0.08 6.58 -8.13
CA VAL A 60 -0.46 5.85 -9.29
C VAL A 60 -1.60 4.89 -8.93
N SER A 61 -1.71 4.49 -7.67
CA SER A 61 -2.85 3.73 -7.14
C SER A 61 -3.06 4.00 -5.65
N ARG A 62 -4.23 3.58 -5.14
CA ARG A 62 -4.59 3.68 -3.71
C ARG A 62 -3.62 2.96 -2.76
N GLY A 63 -2.80 2.04 -3.29
CA GLY A 63 -1.74 1.40 -2.52
C GLY A 63 -0.78 2.41 -1.90
N GLY A 64 -0.40 3.46 -2.64
CA GLY A 64 0.49 4.50 -2.14
C GLY A 64 0.00 5.18 -0.87
N ASP A 65 -1.30 5.44 -0.75
CA ASP A 65 -1.88 6.04 0.47
C ASP A 65 -1.76 5.09 1.68
N LYS A 66 -1.82 3.77 1.47
CA LYS A 66 -1.63 2.79 2.54
C LYS A 66 -0.20 2.83 3.07
N LEU A 67 0.79 2.78 2.17
CA LEU A 67 2.19 2.82 2.56
C LEU A 67 2.56 4.17 3.17
N ALA A 68 2.05 5.28 2.63
CA ALA A 68 2.30 6.62 3.16
C ALA A 68 1.92 6.72 4.64
N LYS A 69 0.77 6.14 5.04
CA LYS A 69 0.39 6.09 6.46
C LYS A 69 1.41 5.32 7.31
N ALA A 70 1.94 4.18 6.82
CA ALA A 70 2.96 3.43 7.55
C ALA A 70 4.25 4.25 7.72
N LEU A 71 4.74 4.86 6.63
CA LEU A 71 5.95 5.68 6.67
C LEU A 71 5.81 6.86 7.64
N GLU A 72 4.64 7.51 7.66
CA GLU A 72 4.35 8.63 8.57
C GLU A 72 4.24 8.17 10.02
N VAL A 73 3.38 7.18 10.32
CA VAL A 73 3.09 6.73 11.69
C VAL A 73 4.32 6.11 12.35
N PHE A 74 5.13 5.39 11.58
CA PHE A 74 6.32 4.72 12.10
C PHE A 74 7.60 5.56 11.93
N ALA A 75 7.51 6.72 11.29
CA ALA A 75 8.64 7.60 10.99
C ALA A 75 9.79 6.85 10.27
N ILE A 76 9.46 6.00 9.28
CA ILE A 76 10.45 5.19 8.55
C ILE A 76 11.22 6.09 7.57
N PRO A 77 12.54 6.24 7.71
CA PRO A 77 13.34 6.98 6.75
C PRO A 77 13.52 6.16 5.47
N VAL A 78 13.16 6.74 4.32
CA VAL A 78 13.25 6.08 3.00
C VAL A 78 14.33 6.72 2.11
N ALA A 79 14.64 7.99 2.34
CA ALA A 79 15.55 8.74 1.49
C ALA A 79 16.92 8.05 1.33
N GLY A 80 17.35 7.85 0.08
CA GLY A 80 18.62 7.21 -0.28
C GLY A 80 18.65 5.69 -0.13
N ARG A 81 17.58 5.04 0.33
CA ARG A 81 17.54 3.59 0.52
C ARG A 81 17.28 2.83 -0.77
N ILE A 82 17.72 1.59 -0.80
CA ILE A 82 17.35 0.60 -1.81
C ILE A 82 16.21 -0.23 -1.23
N CYS A 83 15.09 -0.27 -1.95
CA CYS A 83 13.86 -0.89 -1.49
C CYS A 83 13.44 -2.09 -2.35
N LEU A 84 12.67 -3.00 -1.77
CA LEU A 84 12.00 -4.12 -2.44
C LEU A 84 10.49 -3.92 -2.30
N ASP A 85 9.75 -3.88 -3.41
CA ASP A 85 8.29 -3.88 -3.47
C ASP A 85 7.79 -5.25 -3.91
N GLY A 86 7.30 -6.02 -2.94
CA GLY A 86 6.75 -7.37 -3.16
C GLY A 86 5.26 -7.32 -3.46
N GLY A 87 4.88 -7.64 -4.69
CA GLY A 87 3.52 -7.48 -5.21
C GLY A 87 3.29 -6.07 -5.75
N ILE A 88 4.19 -5.59 -6.61
CA ILE A 88 4.16 -4.20 -7.12
C ILE A 88 2.84 -3.84 -7.80
N SER A 89 2.18 -4.78 -8.52
CA SER A 89 0.92 -4.53 -9.25
C SER A 89 1.01 -3.25 -10.11
N THR A 90 0.15 -2.25 -9.88
CA THR A 90 0.21 -0.94 -10.58
C THR A 90 1.35 -0.04 -10.08
N GLY A 91 1.97 -0.35 -8.94
CA GLY A 91 3.13 0.38 -8.43
C GLY A 91 2.82 1.46 -7.38
N GLY A 92 1.68 1.38 -6.69
CA GLY A 92 1.33 2.38 -5.69
C GLY A 92 2.34 2.49 -4.56
N PHE A 93 2.86 1.36 -4.06
CA PHE A 93 3.91 1.34 -3.03
C PHE A 93 5.23 1.87 -3.59
N THR A 94 5.64 1.42 -4.77
CA THR A 94 6.84 1.90 -5.47
C THR A 94 6.79 3.42 -5.65
N ASP A 95 5.69 3.98 -6.15
CA ASP A 95 5.54 5.44 -6.32
C ASP A 95 5.65 6.18 -4.98
N CYS A 96 5.07 5.64 -3.91
CA CYS A 96 5.21 6.21 -2.58
C CYS A 96 6.68 6.20 -2.10
N LEU A 97 7.41 5.10 -2.30
CA LEU A 97 8.83 5.01 -1.96
C LEU A 97 9.67 6.01 -2.74
N LEU A 98 9.45 6.14 -4.06
CA LEU A 98 10.17 7.09 -4.91
C LEU A 98 9.90 8.54 -4.52
N GLN A 99 8.65 8.89 -4.18
CA GLN A 99 8.29 10.21 -3.67
C GLN A 99 8.88 10.49 -2.29
N ALA A 100 9.08 9.44 -1.47
CA ALA A 100 9.79 9.52 -0.18
C ALA A 100 11.32 9.52 -0.33
N GLY A 101 11.86 9.51 -1.56
CA GLY A 101 13.29 9.64 -1.84
C GLY A 101 14.08 8.34 -1.91
N ALA A 102 13.45 7.18 -2.14
CA ALA A 102 14.17 5.94 -2.40
C ALA A 102 15.16 6.10 -3.57
N ALA A 103 16.36 5.59 -3.42
CA ALA A 103 17.39 5.63 -4.46
C ALA A 103 17.11 4.60 -5.57
N LEU A 104 16.58 3.44 -5.19
CA LEU A 104 16.26 2.35 -6.11
C LEU A 104 15.13 1.49 -5.52
N VAL A 105 14.23 1.02 -6.37
CA VAL A 105 13.16 0.08 -6.00
C VAL A 105 13.17 -1.14 -6.92
N TYR A 106 13.33 -2.31 -6.33
CA TYR A 106 13.12 -3.59 -7.01
C TYR A 106 11.65 -3.99 -6.84
N GLY A 107 10.87 -3.96 -7.93
CA GLY A 107 9.47 -4.38 -7.92
C GLY A 107 9.32 -5.83 -8.42
N VAL A 108 8.71 -6.69 -7.61
CA VAL A 108 8.49 -8.11 -7.95
C VAL A 108 7.00 -8.39 -8.02
N ASP A 109 6.54 -9.03 -9.12
CA ASP A 109 5.14 -9.43 -9.28
C ASP A 109 5.01 -10.73 -10.09
N VAL A 110 4.03 -11.54 -9.75
CA VAL A 110 3.65 -12.73 -10.56
C VAL A 110 2.93 -12.35 -11.85
N GLY A 111 2.31 -11.16 -11.87
CA GLY A 111 1.65 -10.56 -13.03
C GLY A 111 2.63 -10.05 -14.07
N TYR A 112 2.08 -9.51 -15.16
CA TYR A 112 2.84 -8.91 -16.26
C TYR A 112 2.10 -7.70 -16.82
N GLY A 113 2.85 -6.62 -17.09
CA GLY A 113 2.33 -5.44 -17.78
C GLY A 113 1.37 -4.58 -16.94
N GLN A 114 1.31 -4.79 -15.61
CA GLN A 114 0.39 -4.06 -14.73
C GLN A 114 0.98 -2.74 -14.21
N ALA A 115 2.30 -2.67 -14.08
CA ALA A 115 2.98 -1.49 -13.56
C ALA A 115 2.72 -0.26 -14.42
N ASP A 116 2.47 0.88 -13.76
CA ASP A 116 2.28 2.18 -14.43
C ASP A 116 3.42 2.47 -15.39
N TRP A 117 3.08 3.08 -16.55
CA TRP A 117 4.06 3.35 -17.60
C TRP A 117 5.18 4.29 -17.13
N GLY A 118 4.88 5.27 -16.31
CA GLY A 118 5.86 6.19 -15.73
C GLY A 118 6.87 5.45 -14.85
N LEU A 119 6.38 4.55 -13.99
CA LEU A 119 7.24 3.74 -13.12
C LEU A 119 8.08 2.74 -13.91
N ARG A 120 7.51 2.13 -14.94
CA ARG A 120 8.23 1.20 -15.83
C ARG A 120 9.43 1.84 -16.52
N ASN A 121 9.37 3.13 -16.79
CA ASN A 121 10.42 3.90 -17.46
C ASN A 121 11.27 4.74 -16.48
N ASP A 122 11.00 4.70 -15.17
CA ASP A 122 11.82 5.40 -14.18
C ASP A 122 13.14 4.61 -13.97
N PRO A 123 14.31 5.23 -14.19
CA PRO A 123 15.60 4.55 -14.03
C PRO A 123 15.87 4.04 -12.61
N ARG A 124 15.11 4.49 -11.63
CA ARG A 124 15.17 4.03 -10.24
C ARG A 124 14.29 2.81 -9.97
N VAL A 125 13.65 2.24 -10.99
CA VAL A 125 12.76 1.08 -10.82
C VAL A 125 13.28 -0.09 -11.66
N ILE A 126 13.50 -1.22 -11.00
CA ILE A 126 13.86 -2.48 -11.65
C ILE A 126 12.71 -3.45 -11.47
N LEU A 127 12.03 -3.81 -12.58
CA LEU A 127 10.87 -4.69 -12.55
C LEU A 127 11.27 -6.15 -12.82
N LYS A 128 10.79 -7.04 -11.97
CA LYS A 128 10.84 -8.50 -12.10
C LYS A 128 9.41 -9.04 -12.17
N GLU A 129 8.82 -9.01 -13.35
CA GLU A 129 7.48 -9.52 -13.63
C GLU A 129 7.50 -11.03 -13.92
N ARG A 130 6.35 -11.71 -13.80
CA ARG A 130 6.20 -13.17 -13.91
C ARG A 130 7.11 -13.91 -12.92
N ALA A 131 7.38 -13.27 -11.78
CA ALA A 131 8.32 -13.74 -10.77
C ALA A 131 7.59 -13.93 -9.44
N ASN A 132 7.80 -15.09 -8.81
CA ASN A 132 7.17 -15.39 -7.53
C ASN A 132 8.14 -15.08 -6.39
N LEU A 133 7.82 -14.04 -5.60
CA LEU A 133 8.64 -13.58 -4.49
C LEU A 133 8.96 -14.71 -3.49
N ARG A 134 8.04 -15.66 -3.29
CA ARG A 134 8.23 -16.80 -2.38
C ARG A 134 9.48 -17.65 -2.69
N TYR A 135 9.85 -17.72 -3.97
CA TYR A 135 10.95 -18.55 -4.44
C TYR A 135 12.13 -17.76 -4.96
N MET A 136 12.05 -16.42 -4.88
CA MET A 136 13.08 -15.51 -5.38
C MET A 136 14.35 -15.64 -4.55
N THR A 137 15.49 -15.76 -5.22
CA THR A 137 16.80 -15.71 -4.60
C THR A 137 17.46 -14.35 -4.76
N ALA A 138 18.45 -14.05 -3.91
CA ALA A 138 19.19 -12.79 -4.00
C ALA A 138 19.93 -12.67 -5.33
N THR A 139 20.50 -13.74 -5.84
CA THR A 139 21.20 -13.75 -7.13
C THR A 139 20.26 -13.48 -8.31
N GLU A 140 19.04 -14.04 -8.30
CA GLU A 140 18.05 -13.79 -9.35
C GLU A 140 17.52 -12.35 -9.32
N LEU A 141 17.36 -11.78 -8.12
CA LEU A 141 16.80 -10.44 -7.97
C LEU A 141 17.84 -9.37 -8.23
N TYR A 142 19.01 -9.47 -7.62
CA TYR A 142 20.01 -8.41 -7.56
C TYR A 142 21.22 -8.66 -8.47
N GLY A 143 21.53 -9.93 -8.83
CA GLY A 143 22.81 -10.25 -9.43
C GLY A 143 23.97 -9.78 -8.55
N ASP A 144 24.86 -8.98 -9.12
CA ASP A 144 25.98 -8.34 -8.41
C ASP A 144 25.66 -6.93 -7.87
N SER A 145 24.39 -6.49 -7.99
CA SER A 145 23.96 -5.16 -7.56
C SER A 145 23.70 -5.10 -6.05
N ALA A 146 23.65 -3.89 -5.53
CA ALA A 146 23.36 -3.64 -4.11
C ALA A 146 21.95 -4.14 -3.75
N ARG A 147 21.86 -4.78 -2.61
CA ARG A 147 20.62 -5.40 -2.10
C ARG A 147 19.78 -4.40 -1.32
N ALA A 148 18.48 -4.63 -1.29
CA ALA A 148 17.54 -3.85 -0.51
C ALA A 148 17.73 -4.07 1.00
N ASP A 149 17.49 -3.02 1.77
CA ASP A 149 17.46 -3.05 3.24
C ASP A 149 16.07 -2.78 3.82
N LEU A 150 15.13 -2.31 2.98
CA LEU A 150 13.72 -2.10 3.28
C LEU A 150 12.86 -2.82 2.26
N ALA A 151 11.95 -3.69 2.73
CA ALA A 151 10.88 -4.24 1.90
C ALA A 151 9.53 -3.61 2.24
N VAL A 152 8.67 -3.48 1.24
CA VAL A 152 7.24 -3.23 1.38
C VAL A 152 6.49 -4.33 0.65
N VAL A 153 5.42 -4.88 1.25
CA VAL A 153 4.78 -6.08 0.70
C VAL A 153 3.27 -5.93 0.70
N ASP A 154 2.69 -5.98 -0.50
CA ASP A 154 1.23 -5.97 -0.74
C ASP A 154 0.84 -7.14 -1.65
N VAL A 155 0.94 -8.37 -1.15
CA VAL A 155 0.57 -9.58 -1.89
C VAL A 155 -0.87 -10.01 -1.63
N SER A 156 -1.46 -10.76 -2.54
CA SER A 156 -2.82 -11.30 -2.44
C SER A 156 -2.84 -12.79 -2.73
N PHE A 157 -3.84 -13.49 -2.15
CA PHE A 157 -4.07 -14.92 -2.33
C PHE A 157 -2.97 -15.86 -1.82
N ILE A 158 -2.10 -15.35 -0.97
CA ILE A 158 -1.04 -16.09 -0.29
C ILE A 158 -0.89 -15.52 1.13
N SER A 159 -0.61 -16.37 2.11
CA SER A 159 -0.27 -15.93 3.45
C SER A 159 1.17 -15.40 3.50
N LEU A 160 1.41 -14.37 4.28
CA LEU A 160 2.72 -13.74 4.45
C LEU A 160 3.75 -14.67 5.08
N ASP A 161 3.33 -15.68 5.87
CA ASP A 161 4.23 -16.71 6.42
C ASP A 161 5.05 -17.43 5.34
N LYS A 162 4.49 -17.57 4.13
CA LYS A 162 5.16 -18.18 2.96
C LYS A 162 6.17 -17.24 2.28
N ILE A 163 6.05 -15.94 2.51
CA ILE A 163 6.90 -14.91 1.90
C ILE A 163 8.05 -14.51 2.82
N LEU A 164 7.82 -14.54 4.13
CA LEU A 164 8.80 -14.11 5.13
C LEU A 164 10.18 -14.76 4.99
N PRO A 165 10.32 -16.09 4.75
CA PRO A 165 11.64 -16.69 4.57
C PRO A 165 12.42 -16.10 3.38
N ALA A 166 11.75 -15.88 2.26
CA ALA A 166 12.40 -15.27 1.10
C ALA A 166 12.81 -13.81 1.38
N LEU A 167 11.97 -13.02 2.06
CA LEU A 167 12.31 -11.66 2.45
C LEU A 167 13.53 -11.62 3.37
N TRP A 168 13.63 -12.56 4.32
CA TRP A 168 14.79 -12.65 5.20
C TRP A 168 16.10 -12.82 4.44
N GLU A 169 16.12 -13.67 3.43
CA GLU A 169 17.28 -13.91 2.60
C GLU A 169 17.55 -12.79 1.58
N LEU A 170 16.51 -12.10 1.12
CA LEU A 170 16.64 -11.03 0.14
C LEU A 170 17.17 -9.72 0.75
N LEU A 171 16.85 -9.43 2.01
CA LEU A 171 17.21 -8.17 2.65
C LEU A 171 18.57 -8.24 3.34
N VAL A 172 19.26 -7.10 3.36
CA VAL A 172 20.44 -6.87 4.21
C VAL A 172 20.07 -6.04 5.44
N PRO A 173 20.86 -6.09 6.54
CA PRO A 173 20.58 -5.26 7.71
C PRO A 173 20.40 -3.78 7.37
N PRO A 174 19.41 -3.11 8.00
CA PRO A 174 18.62 -3.50 9.18
C PRO A 174 17.45 -4.45 8.89
N ARG A 175 17.31 -5.00 7.71
CA ARG A 175 16.24 -5.93 7.30
C ARG A 175 14.85 -5.45 7.71
N GLU A 176 14.51 -4.24 7.34
CA GLU A 176 13.20 -3.70 7.64
C GLU A 176 12.15 -4.16 6.62
N ALA A 177 10.95 -4.44 7.09
CA ALA A 177 9.83 -4.79 6.23
C ALA A 177 8.53 -4.15 6.72
N VAL A 178 7.77 -3.54 5.83
CA VAL A 178 6.38 -3.11 6.05
C VAL A 178 5.47 -4.08 5.30
N LEU A 179 4.71 -4.86 6.03
CA LEU A 179 3.82 -5.88 5.50
C LEU A 179 2.37 -5.41 5.56
N LEU A 180 1.66 -5.44 4.44
CA LEU A 180 0.20 -5.27 4.44
C LEU A 180 -0.47 -6.60 4.78
N VAL A 181 -0.82 -6.76 6.05
CA VAL A 181 -1.51 -7.95 6.55
C VAL A 181 -2.98 -7.87 6.14
N LYS A 182 -3.43 -8.87 5.41
CA LYS A 182 -4.80 -9.01 4.92
C LYS A 182 -5.45 -10.21 5.61
N PRO A 183 -6.30 -10.01 6.63
CA PRO A 183 -6.83 -11.12 7.45
C PRO A 183 -7.44 -12.24 6.63
N GLN A 184 -8.11 -11.94 5.53
CA GLN A 184 -8.75 -12.93 4.66
C GLN A 184 -7.79 -13.91 3.96
N PHE A 185 -6.50 -13.60 3.93
CA PHE A 185 -5.47 -14.48 3.36
C PHE A 185 -4.59 -15.17 4.42
N GLU A 186 -4.75 -14.78 5.68
CA GLU A 186 -3.98 -15.32 6.80
C GLU A 186 -4.76 -16.35 7.62
N VAL A 187 -6.09 -16.18 7.72
CA VAL A 187 -6.95 -17.15 8.44
C VAL A 187 -7.46 -18.27 7.52
N GLY A 188 -7.82 -19.40 8.08
CA GLY A 188 -8.46 -20.50 7.32
C GLY A 188 -9.76 -20.06 6.64
N ARG A 189 -10.10 -20.72 5.53
CA ARG A 189 -11.29 -20.39 4.72
C ARG A 189 -12.59 -20.43 5.52
N GLU A 190 -12.68 -21.28 6.53
CA GLU A 190 -13.81 -21.42 7.44
C GLU A 190 -14.05 -20.18 8.29
N ARG A 191 -13.03 -19.35 8.51
CA ARG A 191 -13.10 -18.10 9.28
C ARG A 191 -13.35 -16.86 8.40
N VAL A 192 -13.37 -17.05 7.08
CA VAL A 192 -13.67 -15.99 6.12
C VAL A 192 -15.15 -15.96 5.87
N GLY A 193 -15.81 -14.85 6.20
CA GLY A 193 -17.24 -14.67 6.04
C GLY A 193 -17.70 -14.62 4.58
N LYS A 194 -19.01 -14.54 4.38
CA LYS A 194 -19.63 -14.34 3.06
C LYS A 194 -18.98 -13.13 2.36
N LYS A 195 -18.75 -13.23 1.07
CA LYS A 195 -18.09 -12.21 0.22
C LYS A 195 -16.59 -12.00 0.52
N GLY A 196 -15.91 -12.92 1.22
CA GLY A 196 -14.47 -12.83 1.45
C GLY A 196 -14.08 -11.81 2.53
N VAL A 197 -14.97 -11.47 3.48
CA VAL A 197 -14.71 -10.43 4.48
C VAL A 197 -14.59 -11.04 5.88
N VAL A 198 -13.50 -10.73 6.58
CA VAL A 198 -13.26 -11.04 7.98
C VAL A 198 -13.70 -9.84 8.82
N ARG A 199 -14.86 -9.92 9.47
CA ARG A 199 -15.48 -8.82 10.23
C ARG A 199 -15.10 -8.81 11.71
N ASP A 200 -14.89 -10.01 12.27
CA ASP A 200 -14.59 -10.15 13.69
C ASP A 200 -13.18 -9.68 14.01
N SER A 201 -13.07 -8.73 14.93
CA SER A 201 -11.78 -8.13 15.32
C SER A 201 -10.84 -9.12 16.03
N ALA A 202 -11.37 -10.14 16.70
CA ALA A 202 -10.56 -11.19 17.29
C ALA A 202 -9.94 -12.08 16.20
N THR A 203 -10.71 -12.43 15.18
CA THR A 203 -10.20 -13.16 14.00
C THR A 203 -9.14 -12.36 13.24
N GLN A 204 -9.32 -11.03 13.12
CA GLN A 204 -8.30 -10.16 12.53
C GLN A 204 -7.04 -10.10 13.40
N ALA A 205 -7.18 -10.10 14.72
CA ALA A 205 -6.06 -10.13 15.65
C ALA A 205 -5.26 -11.44 15.52
N ASP A 206 -5.93 -12.58 15.41
CA ASP A 206 -5.28 -13.87 15.18
C ASP A 206 -4.47 -13.90 13.88
N ALA A 207 -5.02 -13.31 12.80
CA ALA A 207 -4.32 -13.18 11.53
C ALA A 207 -2.99 -12.45 11.68
N ILE A 208 -3.00 -11.29 12.35
CA ILE A 208 -1.81 -10.49 12.61
C ILE A 208 -0.83 -11.24 13.50
N PHE A 209 -1.33 -11.90 14.54
CA PHE A 209 -0.51 -12.66 15.47
C PHE A 209 0.22 -13.84 14.79
N GLN A 210 -0.43 -14.54 13.86
CA GLN A 210 0.21 -15.60 13.07
C GLN A 210 1.37 -15.07 12.23
N VAL A 211 1.18 -13.93 11.55
CA VAL A 211 2.26 -13.29 10.77
C VAL A 211 3.39 -12.84 11.68
N TRP A 212 3.07 -12.20 12.81
CA TRP A 212 4.06 -11.79 13.81
C TRP A 212 4.87 -13.00 14.32
N LYS A 213 4.22 -14.10 14.67
CA LYS A 213 4.87 -15.31 15.18
C LYS A 213 5.81 -15.92 14.15
N ALA A 214 5.37 -15.99 12.88
CA ALA A 214 6.22 -16.48 11.79
C ALA A 214 7.44 -15.58 11.56
N ALA A 215 7.28 -14.26 11.63
CA ALA A 215 8.38 -13.31 11.50
C ALA A 215 9.38 -13.43 12.67
N THR A 216 8.89 -13.50 13.90
CA THR A 216 9.71 -13.63 15.11
C THR A 216 10.53 -14.93 15.09
N ALA A 217 9.97 -16.03 14.58
CA ALA A 217 10.69 -17.31 14.44
C ALA A 217 11.88 -17.22 13.47
N LEU A 218 11.89 -16.24 12.55
CA LEU A 218 13.01 -15.96 11.65
C LEU A 218 14.01 -14.95 12.22
N GLY A 219 13.71 -14.33 13.36
CA GLY A 219 14.58 -13.34 14.00
C GLY A 219 14.12 -11.88 13.84
N TRP A 220 13.02 -11.60 13.15
CA TRP A 220 12.47 -10.24 13.12
C TRP A 220 11.85 -9.83 14.45
N GLN A 221 11.92 -8.54 14.72
CA GLN A 221 11.24 -7.88 15.81
C GLN A 221 10.15 -6.96 15.27
N GLN A 222 9.02 -6.92 15.95
CA GLN A 222 7.98 -5.93 15.68
C GLN A 222 8.44 -4.54 16.11
N ARG A 223 8.42 -3.60 15.17
CA ARG A 223 8.70 -2.17 15.38
C ARG A 223 7.43 -1.35 15.49
N GLY A 224 6.38 -1.73 14.78
CA GLY A 224 5.11 -1.02 14.78
C GLY A 224 3.96 -1.83 14.22
N LEU A 225 2.74 -1.44 14.58
CA LEU A 225 1.51 -1.99 14.05
C LEU A 225 0.46 -0.87 13.99
N THR A 226 -0.16 -0.72 12.82
CA THR A 226 -1.30 0.18 12.59
C THR A 226 -2.22 -0.42 11.53
N TRP A 227 -3.25 0.30 11.11
CA TRP A 227 -4.16 -0.14 10.04
C TRP A 227 -4.07 0.77 8.82
N SER A 228 -4.43 0.23 7.67
CA SER A 228 -4.56 0.97 6.42
C SER A 228 -5.62 2.07 6.55
N PRO A 229 -5.41 3.27 6.00
CA PRO A 229 -6.44 4.32 5.98
C PRO A 229 -7.62 3.97 5.07
N LEU A 230 -7.47 2.94 4.25
CA LEU A 230 -8.43 2.49 3.24
C LEU A 230 -8.79 1.03 3.48
N LEU A 231 -10.07 0.72 3.27
CA LEU A 231 -10.52 -0.66 3.21
C LEU A 231 -10.03 -1.34 1.92
N GLY A 232 -9.77 -2.64 2.00
CA GLY A 232 -9.54 -3.48 0.85
C GLY A 232 -10.75 -3.51 -0.11
N PRO A 233 -10.58 -4.00 -1.34
CA PRO A 233 -11.64 -3.97 -2.38
C PRO A 233 -12.95 -4.62 -1.97
N ALA A 234 -12.90 -5.67 -1.14
CA ALA A 234 -14.08 -6.38 -0.64
C ALA A 234 -14.64 -5.78 0.68
N GLY A 235 -13.97 -4.77 1.25
CA GLY A 235 -14.33 -4.13 2.51
C GLY A 235 -13.60 -4.69 3.74
N ASN A 236 -12.53 -5.46 3.56
CA ASN A 236 -11.67 -5.89 4.67
C ASN A 236 -10.88 -4.73 5.24
N ILE A 237 -10.73 -4.70 6.56
CA ILE A 237 -9.70 -3.90 7.22
C ILE A 237 -8.36 -4.60 6.98
N GLU A 238 -7.36 -3.84 6.56
CA GLU A 238 -6.00 -4.32 6.30
C GLU A 238 -5.05 -3.63 7.29
N TYR A 239 -4.00 -4.32 7.69
CA TYR A 239 -3.09 -3.84 8.73
C TYR A 239 -1.68 -3.68 8.20
N LEU A 240 -0.94 -2.72 8.76
CA LEU A 240 0.43 -2.41 8.40
C LEU A 240 1.32 -2.84 9.58
N LEU A 241 2.09 -3.91 9.38
CA LEU A 241 3.03 -4.46 10.34
C LEU A 241 4.44 -4.07 9.93
N TRP A 242 5.14 -3.30 10.78
CA TRP A 242 6.54 -2.97 10.58
C TRP A 242 7.44 -3.88 11.40
N LEU A 243 8.36 -4.52 10.72
CA LEU A 243 9.36 -5.45 11.24
C LEU A 243 10.76 -4.89 10.99
N GLY A 244 11.72 -5.28 11.81
CA GLY A 244 13.13 -4.95 11.61
C GLY A 244 14.02 -5.70 12.57
N ILE A 245 15.34 -5.60 12.36
CA ILE A 245 16.36 -6.08 13.32
C ILE A 245 17.20 -4.90 13.79
N ASP A 246 17.70 -4.93 15.03
CA ASP A 246 18.64 -3.92 15.51
C ASP A 246 20.02 -4.15 14.86
N ARG A 247 20.67 -3.05 14.44
CA ARG A 247 22.01 -3.12 13.84
C ARG A 247 23.07 -3.60 14.84
N ASP A 248 22.84 -3.35 16.13
CA ASP A 248 23.82 -3.55 17.20
C ASP A 248 23.51 -4.75 18.10
N GLN A 249 22.64 -5.69 17.65
CA GLN A 249 22.32 -6.85 18.48
C GLN A 249 23.41 -7.92 18.43
N GLU A 250 24.42 -7.77 19.30
CA GLU A 250 25.15 -8.87 19.95
C GLU A 250 24.34 -9.48 21.12
N THR A 251 23.21 -8.89 21.50
CA THR A 251 22.33 -9.35 22.59
C THR A 251 21.14 -10.14 22.05
N GLU A 252 20.89 -11.31 22.65
CA GLU A 252 19.68 -12.09 22.36
C GLU A 252 18.42 -11.22 22.44
N PRO A 253 17.50 -11.29 21.46
CA PRO A 253 16.28 -10.50 21.47
C PRO A 253 15.52 -10.83 22.77
N LYS A 254 15.19 -9.81 23.57
CA LYS A 254 14.31 -10.00 24.72
C LYS A 254 13.01 -10.60 24.22
N ALA A 255 12.74 -11.84 24.62
CA ALA A 255 11.48 -12.49 24.32
C ALA A 255 10.33 -11.64 24.86
N ILE A 256 9.56 -11.02 23.98
CA ILE A 256 8.33 -10.35 24.36
C ILE A 256 7.30 -11.46 24.63
N GLU A 257 6.67 -11.45 25.80
CA GLU A 257 5.64 -12.42 26.14
C GLU A 257 4.51 -12.39 25.11
N GLU A 258 4.16 -13.56 24.54
CA GLU A 258 3.13 -13.67 23.49
C GLU A 258 1.80 -13.01 23.91
N ASP A 259 1.43 -13.08 25.19
CA ASP A 259 0.17 -12.52 25.68
C ASP A 259 0.17 -10.99 25.65
N VAL A 260 1.31 -10.35 25.92
CA VAL A 260 1.45 -8.89 25.78
C VAL A 260 1.27 -8.47 24.33
N VAL A 261 1.84 -9.24 23.39
CA VAL A 261 1.70 -8.97 21.95
C VAL A 261 0.25 -9.15 21.50
N LYS A 262 -0.41 -10.24 21.92
CA LYS A 262 -1.84 -10.48 21.61
C LYS A 262 -2.73 -9.35 22.12
N GLU A 263 -2.50 -8.86 23.32
CA GLU A 263 -3.27 -7.76 23.88
C GLU A 263 -3.11 -6.46 23.06
N ARG A 264 -1.87 -6.11 22.70
CA ARG A 264 -1.58 -4.95 21.84
C ARG A 264 -2.25 -5.07 20.47
N ILE A 265 -2.17 -6.23 19.83
CA ILE A 265 -2.81 -6.48 18.55
C ILE A 265 -4.34 -6.34 18.68
N ALA A 266 -4.95 -6.90 19.73
CA ALA A 266 -6.38 -6.79 19.98
C ALA A 266 -6.84 -5.33 20.19
N GLN A 267 -6.02 -4.51 20.83
CA GLN A 267 -6.30 -3.07 20.98
C GLN A 267 -6.30 -2.37 19.60
N VAL A 268 -5.31 -2.67 18.75
CA VAL A 268 -5.21 -2.09 17.40
C VAL A 268 -6.40 -2.50 16.52
N THR A 269 -6.80 -3.78 16.53
CA THR A 269 -7.92 -4.25 15.70
C THR A 269 -9.26 -3.65 16.15
N LYS A 270 -9.47 -3.48 17.46
CA LYS A 270 -10.66 -2.78 18.00
C LYS A 270 -10.68 -1.30 17.62
N ALA A 271 -9.53 -0.62 17.66
CA ALA A 271 -9.42 0.78 17.27
C ALA A 271 -9.68 0.97 15.78
N ALA A 272 -9.11 0.11 14.93
CA ALA A 272 -9.34 0.12 13.49
C ALA A 272 -10.83 -0.08 13.14
N ALA A 273 -11.50 -1.02 13.81
CA ALA A 273 -12.93 -1.27 13.61
C ALA A 273 -13.77 -0.02 13.94
N ARG A 274 -13.51 0.65 15.06
CA ARG A 274 -14.20 1.89 15.44
C ARG A 274 -13.96 3.01 14.42
N GLU A 275 -12.73 3.23 14.00
CA GLU A 275 -12.41 4.34 13.10
C GLU A 275 -12.95 4.14 11.68
N LEU A 276 -12.86 2.92 11.14
CA LEU A 276 -13.18 2.65 9.72
C LEU A 276 -14.62 2.21 9.48
N VAL A 277 -15.27 1.56 10.47
CA VAL A 277 -16.66 1.08 10.31
C VAL A 277 -17.66 2.16 10.68
N ASP A 278 -17.34 3.01 11.65
CA ASP A 278 -18.21 4.13 12.03
C ASP A 278 -18.26 5.26 10.98
N ARG A 279 -17.41 5.19 9.95
CA ARG A 279 -17.40 6.11 8.79
C ARG A 279 -18.24 5.62 7.60
N LEU A 280 -18.80 4.39 7.65
CA LEU A 280 -19.65 3.80 6.62
C LEU A 280 -21.14 3.92 6.97
#